data_149dd36f705e5f8ce6e3994ba18d6cfb
#
_entry.id   149dd36f705e5f8ce6e3994ba18d6cfb
#
_cell.length_a   1.000
_cell.length_b   1.000
_cell.length_c   1.000
_cell.angle_alpha   90.00
_cell.angle_beta   90.00
_cell.angle_gamma   90.00
#
_symmetry.space_group_name_H-M   'P 1'
#
loop_
_entity.id
_entity.type
_entity.pdbx_description
1 polymer ?
#
loop_
_entity_poly.entity_id
_entity_poly.type
_entity_poly.pdbx_seq_one_letter_code
_entity_poly.pdbx_strand_id
1 'polypeptide(L)'
;MSKPTVENLVIIGSGPAGYTAGIYAARANLKPVMFEGFQAGGVPGGQLMTTTDVENYPGFPEGITGPKLMQDMRAQAERWGTEIYTEDVIDADLKQRPFTIRSQDREVKAHSVIIATGANAKRLHLPNEDKFWNMGISACAICDGANPMFKGNDVEIGRAH
;
A
#
# COMPACT_ATOMS: atom_id res chain seq x y z
N MET A 1 -36.15 6.03 0.57
CA MET A 1 -34.78 5.91 1.13
C MET A 1 -34.37 4.46 0.96
N SER A 2 -33.39 4.16 0.09
CA SER A 2 -32.83 2.83 -0.01
C SER A 2 -32.16 2.47 1.33
N LYS A 3 -32.36 1.23 1.82
CA LYS A 3 -31.62 0.73 2.98
C LYS A 3 -30.13 0.94 2.72
N PRO A 4 -29.35 1.48 3.68
CA PRO A 4 -27.91 1.55 3.49
C PRO A 4 -27.40 0.13 3.24
N THR A 5 -26.77 -0.08 2.10
CA THR A 5 -26.13 -1.36 1.77
C THR A 5 -24.94 -1.55 2.71
N VAL A 6 -24.88 -2.72 3.38
CA VAL A 6 -23.71 -3.11 4.16
C VAL A 6 -22.80 -3.88 3.22
N GLU A 7 -21.57 -3.39 3.04
CA GLU A 7 -20.58 -4.04 2.17
C GLU A 7 -20.10 -5.36 2.79
N ASN A 8 -19.82 -6.33 1.95
CA ASN A 8 -19.25 -7.60 2.43
C ASN A 8 -17.85 -7.40 3.01
N LEU A 9 -17.06 -6.57 2.34
CA LEU A 9 -15.65 -6.33 2.66
C LEU A 9 -15.24 -4.91 2.29
N VAL A 10 -14.61 -4.22 3.24
CA VAL A 10 -13.86 -2.99 2.99
C VAL A 10 -12.36 -3.26 3.15
N ILE A 11 -11.55 -2.74 2.24
CA ILE A 11 -10.10 -2.80 2.26
C ILE A 11 -9.56 -1.38 2.45
N ILE A 12 -8.67 -1.19 3.43
CA ILE A 12 -8.06 0.10 3.71
C ILE A 12 -6.58 0.03 3.33
N GLY A 13 -6.19 0.79 2.30
CA GLY A 13 -4.84 0.84 1.77
C GLY A 13 -4.68 0.15 0.42
N SER A 14 -3.74 0.63 -0.38
CA SER A 14 -3.55 0.31 -1.80
C SER A 14 -2.13 -0.13 -2.18
N GLY A 15 -1.31 -0.52 -1.21
CA GLY A 15 -0.06 -1.20 -1.52
C GLY A 15 -0.29 -2.60 -2.12
N PRO A 16 0.78 -3.36 -2.41
CA PRO A 16 0.65 -4.71 -2.96
C PRO A 16 -0.30 -5.61 -2.17
N ALA A 17 -0.32 -5.47 -0.85
CA ALA A 17 -1.22 -6.23 0.03
C ALA A 17 -2.69 -5.88 -0.21
N GLY A 18 -3.01 -4.57 -0.31
CA GLY A 18 -4.38 -4.10 -0.55
C GLY A 18 -4.90 -4.54 -1.90
N TYR A 19 -4.16 -4.27 -2.99
CA TYR A 19 -4.58 -4.69 -4.32
C TYR A 19 -4.69 -6.21 -4.45
N THR A 20 -3.77 -6.97 -3.87
CA THR A 20 -3.86 -8.44 -3.85
C THR A 20 -5.14 -8.89 -3.13
N ALA A 21 -5.44 -8.32 -1.98
CA ALA A 21 -6.68 -8.61 -1.26
C ALA A 21 -7.92 -8.29 -2.09
N GLY A 22 -7.93 -7.12 -2.79
CA GLY A 22 -9.01 -6.72 -3.68
C GLY A 22 -9.24 -7.71 -4.82
N ILE A 23 -8.15 -8.12 -5.50
CA ILE A 23 -8.21 -9.11 -6.59
C ILE A 23 -8.85 -10.41 -6.10
N TYR A 24 -8.35 -10.98 -5.01
CA TYR A 24 -8.84 -12.27 -4.53
C TYR A 24 -10.26 -12.19 -3.96
N ALA A 25 -10.60 -11.12 -3.24
CA ALA A 25 -11.94 -10.90 -2.73
C ALA A 25 -12.97 -10.74 -3.86
N ALA A 26 -12.61 -9.96 -4.89
CA ALA A 26 -13.48 -9.78 -6.07
C ALA A 26 -13.67 -11.11 -6.82
N ARG A 27 -12.62 -11.90 -7.01
CA ARG A 27 -12.70 -13.26 -7.61
C ARG A 27 -13.57 -14.21 -6.78
N ALA A 28 -13.65 -14.01 -5.47
CA ALA A 28 -14.55 -14.75 -4.59
C ALA A 28 -15.99 -14.18 -4.56
N ASN A 29 -16.33 -13.24 -5.45
CA ASN A 29 -17.64 -12.57 -5.55
C ASN A 29 -18.03 -11.77 -4.28
N LEU A 30 -17.07 -11.32 -3.49
CA LEU A 30 -17.35 -10.53 -2.29
C LEU A 30 -17.67 -9.07 -2.60
N LYS A 31 -17.43 -8.61 -3.85
CA LYS A 31 -17.62 -7.21 -4.27
C LYS A 31 -16.96 -6.23 -3.31
N PRO A 32 -15.62 -6.30 -3.16
CA PRO A 32 -14.93 -5.49 -2.17
C PRO A 32 -14.93 -4.01 -2.55
N VAL A 33 -15.04 -3.17 -1.53
CA VAL A 33 -14.78 -1.72 -1.61
C VAL A 33 -13.41 -1.46 -1.05
N MET A 34 -12.61 -0.64 -1.74
CA MET A 34 -11.25 -0.27 -1.32
C MET A 34 -11.14 1.24 -1.17
N PHE A 35 -10.57 1.68 -0.07
CA PHE A 35 -10.06 3.04 0.11
C PHE A 35 -8.56 3.03 -0.12
N GLU A 36 -8.12 3.54 -1.27
CA GLU A 36 -6.71 3.46 -1.66
C GLU A 36 -5.82 4.52 -1.02
N GLY A 37 -6.42 5.52 -0.35
CA GLY A 37 -5.73 6.65 0.23
C GLY A 37 -5.51 7.76 -0.80
N PHE A 38 -5.07 8.93 -0.32
CA PHE A 38 -4.77 10.08 -1.17
C PHE A 38 -3.62 10.94 -0.62
N GLN A 39 -3.64 11.27 0.68
CA GLN A 39 -2.68 12.16 1.31
C GLN A 39 -2.05 11.59 2.58
N ALA A 40 -2.85 11.00 3.47
CA ALA A 40 -2.40 10.63 4.81
C ALA A 40 -1.28 9.56 4.84
N GLY A 41 -1.24 8.67 3.86
CA GLY A 41 -0.23 7.61 3.72
C GLY A 41 0.73 7.83 2.54
N GLY A 42 0.70 8.99 1.89
CA GLY A 42 1.37 9.26 0.62
C GLY A 42 0.51 8.90 -0.58
N VAL A 43 1.12 8.83 -1.76
CA VAL A 43 0.39 8.50 -2.99
C VAL A 43 -0.16 7.07 -2.95
N PRO A 44 -1.33 6.79 -3.59
CA PRO A 44 -1.83 5.44 -3.76
C PRO A 44 -0.79 4.49 -4.35
N GLY A 45 -0.67 3.28 -3.79
CA GLY A 45 0.38 2.31 -4.17
C GLY A 45 1.49 2.18 -3.11
N GLY A 46 1.57 3.12 -2.17
CA GLY A 46 2.47 3.06 -1.02
C GLY A 46 3.95 3.17 -1.38
N GLN A 47 4.81 2.45 -0.65
CA GLN A 47 6.28 2.54 -0.75
C GLN A 47 6.82 2.27 -2.17
N LEU A 48 6.15 1.42 -2.95
CA LEU A 48 6.59 1.11 -4.31
C LEU A 48 6.44 2.29 -5.29
N MET A 49 5.64 3.30 -4.95
CA MET A 49 5.53 4.51 -5.77
C MET A 49 6.78 5.39 -5.71
N THR A 50 7.64 5.19 -4.71
CA THR A 50 8.87 5.96 -4.50
C THR A 50 10.15 5.18 -4.78
N THR A 51 10.02 3.91 -5.20
CA THR A 51 11.17 3.08 -5.60
C THR A 51 11.35 3.06 -7.11
N THR A 52 12.55 2.70 -7.57
CA THR A 52 12.86 2.49 -8.98
C THR A 52 12.49 1.06 -9.39
N ASP A 53 13.47 0.19 -9.48
CA ASP A 53 13.28 -1.17 -9.94
C ASP A 53 12.87 -2.10 -8.78
N VAL A 54 11.93 -2.98 -9.05
CA VAL A 54 11.49 -4.06 -8.18
C VAL A 54 11.90 -5.38 -8.82
N GLU A 55 12.95 -5.99 -8.27
CA GLU A 55 13.53 -7.23 -8.80
C GLU A 55 13.12 -8.47 -8.02
N ASN A 56 12.50 -8.28 -6.85
CA ASN A 56 12.13 -9.33 -5.91
C ASN A 56 10.62 -9.68 -5.91
N TYR A 57 9.85 -9.17 -6.90
CA TYR A 57 8.46 -9.55 -7.08
C TYR A 57 8.36 -10.62 -8.18
N PRO A 58 7.87 -11.82 -7.86
CA PRO A 58 7.83 -12.92 -8.83
C PRO A 58 6.96 -12.62 -10.06
N GLY A 59 7.40 -13.07 -11.23
CA GLY A 59 6.69 -12.90 -12.50
C GLY A 59 7.30 -11.86 -13.45
N PHE A 60 8.32 -11.15 -13.02
CA PHE A 60 9.03 -10.14 -13.80
C PHE A 60 10.54 -10.44 -13.84
N PRO A 61 10.99 -11.33 -14.73
CA PRO A 61 12.39 -11.79 -14.77
C PRO A 61 13.39 -10.65 -15.08
N GLU A 62 12.94 -9.63 -15.80
CA GLU A 62 13.74 -8.43 -16.13
C GLU A 62 13.53 -7.28 -15.13
N GLY A 63 12.80 -7.53 -14.01
CA GLY A 63 12.37 -6.49 -13.10
C GLY A 63 11.17 -5.68 -13.62
N ILE A 64 10.66 -4.81 -12.80
CA ILE A 64 9.59 -3.85 -13.13
C ILE A 64 9.73 -2.63 -12.24
N THR A 65 9.43 -1.44 -12.75
CA THR A 65 9.43 -0.25 -11.88
C THR A 65 8.28 -0.30 -10.88
N GLY A 66 8.51 0.19 -9.66
CA GLY A 66 7.50 0.19 -8.61
C GLY A 66 6.18 0.86 -9.03
N PRO A 67 6.20 2.09 -9.61
CA PRO A 67 4.99 2.74 -10.10
C PRO A 67 4.23 1.92 -11.15
N LYS A 68 4.94 1.28 -12.08
CA LYS A 68 4.31 0.44 -13.12
C LYS A 68 3.65 -0.79 -12.50
N LEU A 69 4.32 -1.46 -11.56
CA LEU A 69 3.75 -2.60 -10.83
C LEU A 69 2.47 -2.20 -10.10
N MET A 70 2.46 -1.05 -9.42
CA MET A 70 1.27 -0.58 -8.70
C MET A 70 0.13 -0.22 -9.64
N GLN A 71 0.43 0.39 -10.78
CA GLN A 71 -0.56 0.67 -11.82
C GLN A 71 -1.20 -0.62 -12.35
N ASP A 72 -0.39 -1.64 -12.62
CA ASP A 72 -0.87 -2.92 -13.13
C ASP A 72 -1.72 -3.67 -12.10
N MET A 73 -1.30 -3.67 -10.84
CA MET A 73 -2.07 -4.30 -9.75
C MET A 73 -3.40 -3.59 -9.50
N ARG A 74 -3.43 -2.24 -9.59
CA ARG A 74 -4.65 -1.45 -9.51
C ARG A 74 -5.62 -1.81 -10.63
N ALA A 75 -5.13 -1.78 -11.86
CA ALA A 75 -5.93 -2.13 -13.03
C ALA A 75 -6.47 -3.58 -12.96
N GLN A 76 -5.67 -4.50 -12.41
CA GLN A 76 -6.10 -5.88 -12.20
C GLN A 76 -7.21 -5.98 -11.16
N ALA A 77 -7.12 -5.23 -10.06
CA ALA A 77 -8.16 -5.19 -9.03
C ALA A 77 -9.48 -4.62 -9.58
N GLU A 78 -9.42 -3.51 -10.32
CA GLU A 78 -10.59 -2.92 -10.99
C GLU A 78 -11.23 -3.87 -12.00
N ARG A 79 -10.41 -4.53 -12.82
CA ARG A 79 -10.88 -5.52 -13.81
C ARG A 79 -11.71 -6.64 -13.18
N TRP A 80 -11.37 -7.06 -11.96
CA TRP A 80 -12.12 -8.08 -11.23
C TRP A 80 -13.33 -7.53 -10.48
N GLY A 81 -13.52 -6.21 -10.43
CA GLY A 81 -14.69 -5.57 -9.83
C GLY A 81 -14.48 -5.09 -8.39
N THR A 82 -13.23 -4.84 -8.00
CA THR A 82 -12.96 -4.05 -6.79
C THR A 82 -13.39 -2.61 -7.05
N GLU A 83 -14.30 -2.08 -6.24
CA GLU A 83 -14.67 -0.67 -6.27
C GLU A 83 -13.63 0.13 -5.48
N ILE A 84 -12.94 1.08 -6.14
CA ILE A 84 -11.81 1.80 -5.56
C ILE A 84 -12.15 3.28 -5.40
N TYR A 85 -12.00 3.79 -4.17
CA TYR A 85 -12.13 5.20 -3.81
C TYR A 85 -10.76 5.79 -3.48
N THR A 86 -10.39 6.85 -4.19
CA THR A 86 -9.16 7.62 -3.94
C THR A 86 -9.42 8.61 -2.79
N GLU A 87 -9.60 8.07 -1.59
CA GLU A 87 -9.95 8.79 -0.38
C GLU A 87 -9.19 8.23 0.82
N ASP A 88 -8.85 9.10 1.77
CA ASP A 88 -8.27 8.68 3.04
C ASP A 88 -9.37 8.24 4.01
N VAL A 89 -9.16 7.11 4.68
CA VAL A 89 -9.97 6.72 5.82
C VAL A 89 -9.53 7.54 7.03
N ILE A 90 -10.44 8.32 7.60
CA ILE A 90 -10.19 9.20 8.75
C ILE A 90 -10.64 8.59 10.08
N ASP A 91 -11.58 7.64 10.03
CA ASP A 91 -12.09 6.95 11.22
C ASP A 91 -12.58 5.54 10.88
N ALA A 92 -12.41 4.61 11.80
CA ALA A 92 -12.91 3.24 11.69
C ALA A 92 -13.43 2.74 13.04
N ASP A 93 -14.74 2.62 13.17
CA ASP A 93 -15.34 1.97 14.34
C ASP A 93 -15.45 0.46 14.12
N LEU A 94 -14.53 -0.27 14.74
CA LEU A 94 -14.42 -1.72 14.68
C LEU A 94 -14.94 -2.44 15.93
N LYS A 95 -15.65 -1.73 16.83
CA LYS A 95 -16.10 -2.29 18.11
C LYS A 95 -17.27 -3.26 17.93
N GLN A 96 -18.14 -3.02 16.98
CA GLN A 96 -19.30 -3.86 16.71
C GLN A 96 -19.61 -3.97 15.23
N ARG A 97 -20.22 -5.06 14.81
CA ARG A 97 -20.66 -5.28 13.43
C ARG A 97 -22.09 -4.79 13.20
N PRO A 98 -22.38 -4.24 12.00
CA PRO A 98 -21.43 -3.96 10.92
C PRO A 98 -20.45 -2.85 11.32
N PHE A 99 -19.17 -3.03 10.95
CA PHE A 99 -18.13 -2.03 11.15
C PHE A 99 -18.44 -0.75 10.38
N THR A 100 -18.05 0.40 10.90
CA THR A 100 -18.27 1.69 10.23
C THR A 100 -16.94 2.31 9.85
N ILE A 101 -16.75 2.56 8.56
CA ILE A 101 -15.53 3.16 7.99
C ILE A 101 -15.92 4.52 7.43
N ARG A 102 -15.15 5.55 7.77
CA ARG A 102 -15.42 6.94 7.34
C ARG A 102 -14.22 7.50 6.60
N SER A 103 -14.49 8.08 5.44
CA SER A 103 -13.60 9.02 4.75
C SER A 103 -14.11 10.46 4.96
N GLN A 104 -13.50 11.42 4.28
CA GLN A 104 -14.01 12.80 4.28
C GLN A 104 -15.35 12.91 3.60
N ASP A 105 -15.62 12.11 2.56
CA ASP A 105 -16.75 12.26 1.67
C ASP A 105 -17.85 11.22 1.90
N ARG A 106 -17.56 10.12 2.63
CA ARG A 106 -18.52 9.02 2.79
C ARG A 106 -18.39 8.23 4.10
N GLU A 107 -19.51 7.60 4.45
CA GLU A 107 -19.56 6.57 5.49
C GLU A 107 -20.01 5.26 4.85
N VAL A 108 -19.23 4.20 5.08
CA VAL A 108 -19.50 2.84 4.59
C VAL A 108 -19.59 1.89 5.78
N LYS A 109 -20.63 1.04 5.76
CA LYS A 109 -20.75 -0.07 6.72
C LYS A 109 -20.30 -1.37 6.09
N ALA A 110 -19.55 -2.19 6.84
CA ALA A 110 -19.00 -3.44 6.34
C ALA A 110 -19.12 -4.61 7.32
N HIS A 111 -19.33 -5.80 6.77
CA HIS A 111 -19.29 -7.04 7.55
C HIS A 111 -17.87 -7.43 7.96
N SER A 112 -16.88 -7.11 7.12
CA SER A 112 -15.47 -7.39 7.34
C SER A 112 -14.58 -6.26 6.83
N VAL A 113 -13.38 -6.14 7.41
CA VAL A 113 -12.39 -5.12 7.06
C VAL A 113 -11.02 -5.77 6.95
N ILE A 114 -10.27 -5.43 5.91
CA ILE A 114 -8.85 -5.72 5.77
C ILE A 114 -8.08 -4.40 5.91
N ILE A 115 -7.15 -4.36 6.85
CA ILE A 115 -6.25 -3.22 7.06
C ILE A 115 -4.93 -3.52 6.36
N ALA A 116 -4.63 -2.79 5.30
CA ALA A 116 -3.46 -2.95 4.45
C ALA A 116 -2.71 -1.61 4.28
N THR A 117 -2.64 -0.83 5.34
CA THR A 117 -2.12 0.55 5.35
C THR A 117 -0.60 0.65 5.25
N GLY A 118 0.10 -0.50 5.22
CA GLY A 118 1.56 -0.53 5.11
C GLY A 118 2.27 -0.02 6.36
N ALA A 119 3.51 0.42 6.17
CA ALA A 119 4.34 0.98 7.21
C ALA A 119 5.30 2.02 6.63
N ASN A 120 5.68 2.99 7.43
CA ASN A 120 6.73 3.94 7.11
C ASN A 120 8.03 3.52 7.81
N ALA A 121 9.14 3.64 7.10
CA ALA A 121 10.46 3.41 7.68
C ALA A 121 10.72 4.42 8.81
N LYS A 122 11.22 3.93 9.94
CA LYS A 122 11.75 4.80 10.98
C LYS A 122 13.06 5.39 10.52
N ARG A 123 13.15 6.72 10.56
CA ARG A 123 14.34 7.45 10.16
C ARG A 123 15.24 7.73 11.36
N LEU A 124 16.53 7.89 11.09
CA LEU A 124 17.52 8.26 12.10
C LEU A 124 17.59 9.77 12.32
N HIS A 125 16.98 10.56 11.42
CA HIS A 125 17.01 12.03 11.41
C HIS A 125 18.42 12.62 11.37
N LEU A 126 19.29 11.98 10.57
CA LEU A 126 20.66 12.43 10.37
C LEU A 126 20.71 13.71 9.52
N PRO A 127 21.74 14.55 9.69
CA PRO A 127 21.96 15.67 8.78
C PRO A 127 22.04 15.20 7.33
N ASN A 128 21.28 15.84 6.44
CA ASN A 128 21.18 15.50 5.01
C ASN A 128 20.56 14.12 4.69
N GLU A 129 19.90 13.45 5.63
CA GLU A 129 19.28 12.14 5.40
C GLU A 129 18.34 12.17 4.20
N ASP A 130 17.53 13.22 4.05
CA ASP A 130 16.59 13.36 2.92
C ASP A 130 17.30 13.45 1.57
N LYS A 131 18.49 14.05 1.54
CA LYS A 131 19.29 14.19 0.31
C LYS A 131 19.84 12.86 -0.16
N PHE A 132 20.19 11.96 0.77
CA PHE A 132 20.82 10.68 0.48
C PHE A 132 19.83 9.51 0.56
N TRP A 133 18.55 9.75 0.83
CA TRP A 133 17.53 8.71 0.89
C TRP A 133 17.39 8.02 -0.47
N ASN A 134 17.51 6.70 -0.50
CA ASN A 134 17.62 5.86 -1.69
C ASN A 134 18.84 6.17 -2.61
N MET A 135 19.76 7.00 -2.14
CA MET A 135 20.99 7.36 -2.84
C MET A 135 22.22 7.19 -1.92
N GLY A 136 22.23 6.16 -1.09
CA GLY A 136 23.27 5.84 -0.12
C GLY A 136 22.74 5.61 1.29
N ILE A 137 21.52 6.08 1.61
CA ILE A 137 20.82 5.74 2.85
C ILE A 137 19.55 4.95 2.48
N SER A 138 19.41 3.77 3.07
CA SER A 138 18.26 2.89 2.88
C SER A 138 17.76 2.35 4.22
N ALA A 139 16.46 2.12 4.34
CA ALA A 139 15.84 1.44 5.47
C ALA A 139 15.51 -0.03 5.18
N CYS A 140 15.83 -0.54 4.00
CA CYS A 140 15.47 -1.90 3.58
C CYS A 140 16.68 -2.64 3.01
N ALA A 141 17.37 -3.39 3.86
CA ALA A 141 18.54 -4.18 3.42
C ALA A 141 18.19 -5.22 2.34
N ILE A 142 16.99 -5.83 2.41
CA ILE A 142 16.56 -6.84 1.43
C ILE A 142 16.22 -6.17 0.09
N CYS A 143 15.72 -4.93 0.10
CA CYS A 143 15.37 -4.21 -1.12
C CYS A 143 16.63 -3.69 -1.83
N ASP A 144 17.53 -3.08 -1.07
CA ASP A 144 18.61 -2.26 -1.61
C ASP A 144 20.02 -2.86 -1.39
N GLY A 145 20.15 -3.88 -0.54
CA GLY A 145 21.48 -4.43 -0.18
C GLY A 145 22.23 -5.04 -1.35
N ALA A 146 21.54 -5.47 -2.41
CA ALA A 146 22.15 -5.95 -3.65
C ALA A 146 22.47 -4.82 -4.65
N ASN A 147 22.10 -3.57 -4.35
CA ASN A 147 22.32 -2.45 -5.24
C ASN A 147 23.80 -2.27 -5.56
N PRO A 148 24.19 -2.14 -6.84
CA PRO A 148 25.59 -1.98 -7.26
C PRO A 148 26.34 -0.84 -6.55
N MET A 149 25.65 0.20 -6.06
CA MET A 149 26.28 1.32 -5.33
C MET A 149 26.95 0.88 -4.02
N PHE A 150 26.49 -0.22 -3.41
CA PHE A 150 27.07 -0.75 -2.17
C PHE A 150 28.17 -1.78 -2.42
N LYS A 151 28.31 -2.27 -3.66
CA LYS A 151 29.28 -3.31 -3.98
C LYS A 151 30.72 -2.80 -3.87
N GLY A 152 31.49 -3.41 -2.95
CA GLY A 152 32.90 -3.05 -2.74
C GLY A 152 33.12 -1.75 -1.97
N ASN A 153 32.06 -1.17 -1.40
CA ASN A 153 32.14 -0.01 -0.53
C ASN A 153 31.83 -0.41 0.93
N ASP A 154 32.35 0.37 1.87
CA ASP A 154 32.02 0.22 3.28
C ASP A 154 30.54 0.63 3.51
N VAL A 155 29.83 -0.19 4.26
CA VAL A 155 28.42 0.05 4.60
C VAL A 155 28.26 0.04 6.11
N GLU A 156 27.69 1.10 6.66
CA GLU A 156 27.33 1.17 8.08
C GLU A 156 25.88 0.72 8.27
N ILE A 157 25.67 -0.22 9.20
CA ILE A 157 24.35 -0.70 9.57
C ILE A 157 23.95 -0.06 10.89
N GLY A 158 23.09 0.94 10.81
CA GLY A 158 22.48 1.60 11.96
C GLY A 158 21.15 0.96 12.37
N ARG A 159 20.65 1.34 13.54
CA ARG A 159 19.34 0.94 14.05
C ARG A 159 18.58 2.14 14.60
N ALA A 160 17.40 2.41 14.05
CA ALA A 160 16.45 3.33 14.65
C ALA A 160 15.70 2.66 15.81
N HIS A 161 15.62 3.32 16.96
CA HIS A 161 14.95 2.83 18.17
C HIS A 161 13.56 3.43 18.33
#